data_7f7f269958f6520cf39b0c54b72a646d
#
_entry.id   7f7f269958f6520cf39b0c54b72a646d
#
_cell.length_a   1.000
_cell.length_b   1.000
_cell.length_c   1.000
_cell.angle_alpha   90.00
_cell.angle_beta   90.00
_cell.angle_gamma   90.00
#
_symmetry.space_group_name_H-M   'P 1'
#
loop_
_entity.id
_entity.type
_entity.pdbx_description
1 polymer ?
#
loop_
_entity_poly.entity_id
_entity_poly.type
_entity_poly.pdbx_seq_one_letter_code
_entity_poly.pdbx_strand_id
1 'polypeptide(L)'
;MKVAIALAKDGVGIYPGPFGHAPAYAVYEVEGGACRELERVENPYAHEEGGNKPEKLKNLLTGTALWVGRRFGHDDPHHSHHPAPPVPHRKTAAKTLEEALKELGCASTT
;
A
#
# COMPACT_ATOMS: atom_id res chain seq x y z
N MET A 1 4.11 -8.10 -11.78
CA MET A 1 3.38 -6.90 -11.34
C MET A 1 3.96 -6.42 -10.02
N LYS A 2 4.33 -5.17 -9.95
CA LYS A 2 4.80 -4.57 -8.70
C LYS A 2 3.62 -4.11 -7.84
N VAL A 3 3.66 -4.48 -6.56
CA VAL A 3 2.59 -4.15 -5.61
C VAL A 3 3.19 -3.44 -4.41
N ALA A 4 2.60 -2.32 -4.00
CA ALA A 4 3.00 -1.61 -2.79
C ALA A 4 1.97 -1.90 -1.69
N ILE A 5 2.45 -2.32 -0.53
CA ILE A 5 1.60 -2.70 0.59
C ILE A 5 1.93 -1.79 1.78
N ALA A 6 0.91 -1.16 2.35
CA ALA A 6 1.09 -0.26 3.48
C ALA A 6 1.47 -1.04 4.75
N LEU A 7 2.61 -0.71 5.34
CA LEU A 7 3.11 -1.38 6.52
C LEU A 7 2.94 -0.53 7.78
N ALA A 8 2.65 -1.20 8.89
CA ALA A 8 2.72 -0.59 10.20
C ALA A 8 4.17 -0.42 10.63
N LYS A 9 4.40 0.28 11.73
CA LYS A 9 5.73 0.58 12.25
C LYS A 9 6.59 -0.66 12.51
N ASP A 10 5.95 -1.75 12.90
CA ASP A 10 6.68 -2.99 13.21
C ASP A 10 7.20 -3.71 11.97
N GLY A 11 6.76 -3.29 10.78
CA GLY A 11 7.17 -3.92 9.53
C GLY A 11 6.54 -5.29 9.27
N VAL A 12 5.62 -5.72 10.12
CA VAL A 12 4.95 -7.02 10.03
C VAL A 12 3.47 -6.85 9.78
N GLY A 13 2.84 -5.90 10.46
CA GLY A 13 1.41 -5.63 10.32
C GLY A 13 1.11 -4.72 9.14
N ILE A 14 -0.13 -4.79 8.67
CA ILE A 14 -0.64 -3.83 7.69
C ILE A 14 -1.09 -2.58 8.44
N TYR A 15 -0.71 -1.41 7.96
CA TYR A 15 -1.10 -0.16 8.58
C TYR A 15 -2.64 -0.05 8.59
N PRO A 16 -3.28 0.15 9.75
CA PRO A 16 -4.73 0.15 9.84
C PRO A 16 -5.41 1.41 9.35
N GLY A 17 -4.67 2.50 9.18
CA GLY A 17 -5.22 3.78 8.72
C GLY A 17 -5.16 3.94 7.21
N PRO A 18 -5.42 5.16 6.72
CA PRO A 18 -5.38 5.43 5.27
C PRO A 18 -4.02 5.11 4.67
N PHE A 19 -4.03 4.57 3.47
CA PHE A 19 -2.82 4.14 2.76
C PHE A 19 -1.73 5.23 2.73
N GLY A 20 -2.12 6.47 2.49
CA GLY A 20 -1.18 7.58 2.38
C GLY A 20 -0.50 7.98 3.69
N HIS A 21 -1.01 7.51 4.83
CA HIS A 21 -0.46 7.82 6.14
C HIS A 21 0.39 6.70 6.74
N ALA A 22 0.59 5.63 5.98
CA ALA A 22 1.42 4.53 6.46
C ALA A 22 2.86 5.01 6.68
N PRO A 23 3.54 4.50 7.72
CA PRO A 23 4.94 4.88 7.96
C PRO A 23 5.90 4.33 6.93
N ALA A 24 5.53 3.23 6.27
CA ALA A 24 6.37 2.62 5.25
C ALA A 24 5.54 1.75 4.32
N TYR A 25 6.15 1.33 3.23
CA TYR A 25 5.53 0.43 2.25
C TYR A 25 6.48 -0.70 1.91
N ALA A 26 5.94 -1.91 1.74
CA ALA A 26 6.71 -3.01 1.17
C ALA A 26 6.36 -3.11 -0.32
N VAL A 27 7.37 -3.16 -1.16
CA VAL A 27 7.19 -3.31 -2.60
C VAL A 27 7.55 -4.73 -2.99
N TYR A 28 6.59 -5.43 -3.56
CA TYR A 28 6.73 -6.82 -3.97
C TYR A 28 6.56 -6.98 -5.47
N GLU A 29 7.30 -7.93 -6.04
CA GLU A 29 6.99 -8.42 -7.37
C GLU A 29 6.11 -9.64 -7.22
N VAL A 30 4.91 -9.57 -7.79
CA VAL A 30 3.92 -10.66 -7.73
C VAL A 30 3.74 -11.21 -9.13
N GLU A 31 4.04 -12.49 -9.32
CA GLU A 31 3.97 -13.12 -10.62
C GLU A 31 3.76 -14.62 -10.48
N GLY A 32 2.71 -15.13 -11.14
CA GLY A 32 2.49 -16.57 -11.23
C GLY A 32 2.38 -17.30 -9.89
N GLY A 33 1.86 -16.66 -8.86
CA GLY A 33 1.74 -17.26 -7.53
C GLY A 33 2.99 -17.13 -6.68
N ALA A 34 4.05 -16.49 -7.20
CA ALA A 34 5.26 -16.19 -6.45
C ALA A 34 5.32 -14.72 -6.12
N CYS A 35 5.77 -14.39 -4.92
CA CYS A 35 5.93 -13.02 -4.47
C CYS A 35 7.33 -12.82 -3.91
N ARG A 36 8.01 -11.77 -4.38
CA ARG A 36 9.36 -11.45 -3.95
C ARG A 36 9.42 -10.02 -3.46
N GLU A 37 9.96 -9.83 -2.25
CA GLU A 37 10.16 -8.49 -1.74
C GLU A 37 11.30 -7.81 -2.50
N LEU A 38 10.99 -6.68 -3.10
CA LEU A 38 11.99 -5.90 -3.84
C LEU A 38 12.65 -4.88 -2.94
N GLU A 39 11.85 -4.17 -2.13
CA GLU A 39 12.37 -3.15 -1.24
C GLU A 39 11.31 -2.75 -0.22
N ARG A 40 11.75 -2.05 0.81
CA ARG A 40 10.86 -1.37 1.76
C ARG A 40 11.18 0.10 1.68
N VAL A 41 10.14 0.92 1.55
CA VAL A 41 10.27 2.35 1.33
C VAL A 41 9.65 3.08 2.52
N GLU A 42 10.42 3.93 3.17
CA GLU A 42 9.89 4.80 4.21
C GLU A 42 9.04 5.89 3.58
N ASN A 43 7.96 6.27 4.25
CA ASN A 43 7.06 7.31 3.75
C ASN A 43 7.35 8.65 4.43
N PRO A 44 8.05 9.57 3.77
CA PRO A 44 8.34 10.88 4.34
C PRO A 44 7.08 11.75 4.43
N TYR A 45 5.98 11.35 3.78
CA TYR A 45 4.75 12.12 3.71
C TYR A 45 3.67 11.60 4.67
N ALA A 46 4.03 10.73 5.62
CA ALA A 46 3.05 10.07 6.49
C ALA A 46 2.17 11.06 7.28
N HIS A 47 2.74 12.19 7.66
CA HIS A 47 2.04 13.21 8.44
C HIS A 47 1.56 14.40 7.61
N GLU A 48 1.78 14.39 6.31
CA GLU A 48 1.33 15.47 5.45
C GLU A 48 -0.14 15.29 5.08
N GLU A 49 -0.85 16.40 5.04
CA GLU A 49 -2.21 16.46 4.53
C GLU A 49 -2.21 17.47 3.38
N GLY A 50 -2.91 17.12 2.31
CA GLY A 50 -3.00 18.05 1.20
C GLY A 50 -3.27 17.37 -0.13
N GLY A 51 -3.59 18.17 -1.13
CA GLY A 51 -4.04 17.71 -2.42
C GLY A 51 -3.02 16.99 -3.28
N ASN A 52 -1.73 17.20 -3.01
CA ASN A 52 -0.68 16.60 -3.84
C ASN A 52 -0.16 15.26 -3.32
N LYS A 53 -0.72 14.77 -2.23
CA LYS A 53 -0.24 13.54 -1.61
C LYS A 53 -0.32 12.32 -2.53
N PRO A 54 -1.41 12.10 -3.27
CA PRO A 54 -1.46 10.95 -4.19
C PRO A 54 -0.35 10.98 -5.23
N GLU A 55 -0.03 12.16 -5.76
CA GLU A 55 1.05 12.31 -6.74
C GLU A 55 2.42 12.09 -6.12
N LYS A 56 2.63 12.59 -4.90
CA LYS A 56 3.87 12.35 -4.17
C LYS A 56 4.08 10.86 -3.92
N LEU A 57 3.01 10.14 -3.57
CA LEU A 57 3.07 8.69 -3.37
C LEU A 57 3.36 7.96 -4.67
N LYS A 58 2.76 8.41 -5.78
CA LYS A 58 3.02 7.81 -7.08
C LYS A 58 4.51 7.92 -7.43
N ASN A 59 5.13 9.05 -7.12
CA ASN A 59 6.55 9.24 -7.37
C ASN A 59 7.41 8.41 -6.42
N LEU A 60 7.00 8.29 -5.16
CA LEU A 60 7.71 7.48 -4.18
C LEU A 60 7.64 5.99 -4.53
N LEU A 61 6.48 5.55 -5.02
CA LEU A 61 6.21 4.16 -5.35
C LEU A 61 6.20 3.94 -6.87
N THR A 62 7.21 4.50 -7.54
CA THR A 62 7.33 4.46 -8.99
C THR A 62 7.31 3.01 -9.52
N GLY A 63 6.53 2.81 -10.56
CA GLY A 63 6.45 1.51 -11.22
C GLY A 63 5.52 0.51 -10.58
N THR A 64 4.88 0.85 -9.45
CA THR A 64 3.90 -0.05 -8.85
C THR A 64 2.60 -0.03 -9.66
N ALA A 65 1.99 -1.20 -9.81
CA ALA A 65 0.75 -1.37 -10.56
C ALA A 65 -0.47 -1.54 -9.66
N LEU A 66 -0.27 -1.76 -8.37
CA LEU A 66 -1.35 -1.97 -7.41
C LEU A 66 -0.91 -1.50 -6.03
N TRP A 67 -1.79 -0.79 -5.34
CA TRP A 67 -1.58 -0.39 -3.95
C TRP A 67 -2.53 -1.17 -3.06
N VAL A 68 -2.02 -1.74 -1.99
CA VAL A 68 -2.79 -2.56 -1.05
C VAL A 68 -2.73 -1.95 0.34
N GLY A 69 -3.89 -1.76 0.95
CA GLY A 69 -3.99 -1.22 2.30
C GLY A 69 -5.34 -1.50 2.90
N ARG A 70 -5.47 -1.27 4.20
CA ARG A 70 -6.73 -1.52 4.90
C ARG A 70 -7.74 -0.41 4.68
N ARG A 71 -7.28 0.82 4.42
CA ARG A 71 -8.15 1.97 4.16
C ARG A 71 -7.53 2.87 3.11
N PHE A 72 -8.39 3.54 2.37
CA PHE A 72 -8.00 4.59 1.43
C PHE A 72 -8.88 5.80 1.73
N GLY A 73 -8.27 6.99 1.75
CA GLY A 73 -8.97 8.20 2.16
C GLY A 73 -10.24 8.50 1.36
N HIS A 74 -10.23 8.19 0.06
CA HIS A 74 -11.38 8.49 -0.81
C HIS A 74 -12.60 7.61 -0.51
N ASP A 75 -12.43 6.53 0.25
CA ASP A 75 -13.53 5.63 0.62
C ASP A 75 -14.32 6.15 1.82
N ASP A 76 -13.84 7.18 2.48
CA ASP A 76 -14.50 7.75 3.65
C ASP A 76 -15.63 8.68 3.20
N PRO A 77 -16.90 8.40 3.53
CA PRO A 77 -18.01 9.23 3.11
C PRO A 77 -17.98 10.65 3.68
N HIS A 78 -17.23 10.86 4.74
CA HIS A 78 -17.08 12.19 5.35
C HIS A 78 -15.94 13.00 4.76
N HIS A 79 -15.17 12.40 3.85
CA HIS A 79 -14.02 13.03 3.20
C HIS A 79 -14.17 12.91 1.69
N SER A 80 -15.29 13.45 1.17
CA SER A 80 -15.66 13.33 -0.24
C SER A 80 -14.69 14.02 -1.20
N HIS A 81 -13.76 14.81 -0.68
CA HIS A 81 -12.81 15.55 -1.51
C HIS A 81 -11.46 14.88 -1.69
N HIS A 82 -11.28 13.67 -1.13
CA HIS A 82 -10.05 12.94 -1.34
C HIS A 82 -10.04 12.38 -2.77
N PRO A 83 -9.01 12.68 -3.56
CA PRO A 83 -8.93 12.12 -4.90
C PRO A 83 -8.68 10.61 -4.86
N ALA A 84 -9.16 9.92 -5.89
CA ALA A 84 -8.85 8.50 -6.03
C ALA A 84 -7.35 8.33 -6.22
N PRO A 85 -6.77 7.20 -5.76
CA PRO A 85 -5.36 6.92 -5.99
C PRO A 85 -5.05 6.90 -7.49
N PRO A 86 -3.87 7.39 -7.92
CA PRO A 86 -3.48 7.37 -9.33
C PRO A 86 -3.15 5.97 -9.85
N VAL A 87 -3.08 5.00 -8.97
CA VAL A 87 -2.76 3.60 -9.28
C VAL A 87 -3.93 2.75 -8.78
N PRO A 88 -4.29 1.67 -9.48
CA PRO A 88 -5.31 0.77 -8.96
C PRO A 88 -5.04 0.38 -7.51
N HIS A 89 -6.07 0.30 -6.72
CA HIS A 89 -5.92 0.02 -5.30
C HIS A 89 -6.85 -1.10 -4.86
N ARG A 90 -6.46 -1.79 -3.78
CA ARG A 90 -7.22 -2.89 -3.22
C ARG A 90 -7.27 -2.74 -1.71
N LYS A 91 -8.47 -2.74 -1.16
CA LYS A 91 -8.65 -2.78 0.29
C LYS A 91 -8.48 -4.22 0.75
N THR A 92 -7.77 -4.39 1.86
CA THR A 92 -7.57 -5.71 2.44
C THR A 92 -8.06 -5.74 3.89
N ALA A 93 -8.60 -6.88 4.30
CA ALA A 93 -8.93 -7.12 5.70
C ALA A 93 -7.76 -7.78 6.44
N ALA A 94 -6.68 -8.08 5.75
CA ALA A 94 -5.50 -8.70 6.34
C ALA A 94 -4.90 -7.80 7.42
N LYS A 95 -4.44 -8.41 8.49
CA LYS A 95 -3.80 -7.67 9.58
C LYS A 95 -2.29 -7.72 9.48
N THR A 96 -1.75 -8.68 8.74
CA THR A 96 -0.30 -8.83 8.57
C THR A 96 0.07 -8.84 7.10
N LEU A 97 1.34 -8.52 6.83
CA LEU A 97 1.88 -8.57 5.48
C LEU A 97 1.74 -9.97 4.88
N GLU A 98 2.01 -11.00 5.67
CA GLU A 98 1.88 -12.39 5.22
C GLU A 98 0.47 -12.71 4.76
N GLU A 99 -0.53 -12.29 5.52
CA GLU A 99 -1.93 -12.51 5.15
C GLU A 99 -2.28 -11.76 3.86
N ALA A 100 -1.81 -10.53 3.72
CA ALA A 100 -2.07 -9.76 2.51
C ALA A 100 -1.46 -10.40 1.28
N LEU A 101 -0.26 -10.96 1.41
CA LEU A 101 0.39 -11.66 0.31
C LEU A 101 -0.39 -12.92 -0.10
N LYS A 102 -0.96 -13.64 0.87
CA LYS A 102 -1.83 -14.78 0.58
C LYS A 102 -3.07 -14.36 -0.20
N GLU A 103 -3.65 -13.21 0.13
CA GLU A 103 -4.80 -12.68 -0.60
C GLU A 103 -4.45 -12.35 -2.05
N LEU A 104 -3.20 -12.01 -2.31
CA LEU A 104 -2.71 -11.72 -3.66
C LEU A 104 -2.38 -12.99 -4.44
N GLY A 105 -2.59 -14.15 -3.84
CA GLY A 105 -2.34 -15.42 -4.51
C GLY A 105 -0.92 -15.93 -4.34
N CYS A 106 -0.17 -15.42 -3.38
CA CYS A 106 1.21 -15.83 -3.15
C CYS A 106 1.26 -17.20 -2.50
N ALA A 107 1.65 -18.21 -3.25
CA ALA A 107 1.89 -19.55 -2.73
C ALA A 107 3.32 -19.68 -2.20
N SER A 108 4.24 -18.84 -2.69
CA SER A 108 5.64 -18.84 -2.28
C SER A 108 6.10 -17.39 -2.11
N THR A 109 6.79 -17.12 -1.00
CA THR A 109 7.31 -15.78 -0.69
C THR A 109 8.80 -15.87 -0.40
N THR A 110 9.58 -15.00 -1.02
CA THR A 110 11.02 -14.94 -0.78
C THR A 110 11.45 -13.55 -0.38
#